data_bc4d90a1f514afcfc276671ea65170ff
#
_entry.id   bc4d90a1f514afcfc276671ea65170ff
#
_cell.length_a   1.000
_cell.length_b   1.000
_cell.length_c   1.000
_cell.angle_alpha   90.00
_cell.angle_beta   90.00
_cell.angle_gamma   90.00
#
_symmetry.space_group_name_H-M   'P 1'
#
loop_
_entity.id
_entity.type
_entity.pdbx_description
1 polymer ?
#
loop_
_entity_poly.entity_id
_entity_poly.type
_entity_poly.pdbx_seq_one_letter_code
_entity_poly.pdbx_strand_id
1 'polypeptide(L)'
;LKTPDLHSFSLTGGEPLLNADFIKNFLEEYTLKCLLETNGSLPSEIEKIVDYLTYASVDIKLPQHDAVSDWENLFHRELQSINLLIDEGINTYCKVVVLPGTPADEIGWIASRIKQGVQKSSKLPMVLQPASPLEDWAYCQSKLLRISEEAGKHLDVLTIPQVHKLLHLR
;
A
#
# COMPACT_ATOMS: atom_id res chain seq x y z
N LEU A 1 -19.22 -2.45 18.40
CA LEU A 1 -19.70 -2.95 17.13
C LEU A 1 -19.99 -4.45 17.25
N LYS A 2 -21.25 -4.85 17.04
CA LYS A 2 -21.67 -6.26 17.12
C LYS A 2 -21.86 -6.86 15.73
N THR A 3 -20.89 -6.62 14.83
CA THR A 3 -20.88 -7.23 13.50
C THR A 3 -19.96 -8.45 13.59
N PRO A 4 -20.48 -9.68 13.61
CA PRO A 4 -19.69 -10.88 13.92
C PRO A 4 -18.61 -11.22 12.88
N ASP A 5 -18.70 -10.64 11.69
CA ASP A 5 -17.80 -10.82 10.55
C ASP A 5 -16.88 -9.61 10.29
N LEU A 6 -16.84 -8.64 11.23
CA LEU A 6 -15.94 -7.49 11.09
C LEU A 6 -14.48 -7.93 11.21
N HIS A 7 -13.74 -7.81 10.10
CA HIS A 7 -12.32 -8.15 10.07
C HIS A 7 -11.46 -7.05 10.70
N SER A 8 -11.60 -5.82 10.25
CA SER A 8 -10.84 -4.66 10.71
C SER A 8 -11.50 -3.35 10.28
N PHE A 9 -11.09 -2.25 10.92
CA PHE A 9 -11.39 -0.89 10.49
C PHE A 9 -10.27 -0.35 9.61
N SER A 10 -10.62 0.32 8.51
CA SER A 10 -9.64 1.07 7.72
C SER A 10 -9.53 2.51 8.23
N LEU A 11 -8.30 2.89 8.60
CA LEU A 11 -7.90 4.27 8.81
C LEU A 11 -7.42 4.81 7.48
N THR A 12 -8.25 5.59 6.82
CA THR A 12 -8.05 6.09 5.46
C THR A 12 -8.60 7.53 5.34
N GLY A 13 -8.63 8.08 4.14
CA GLY A 13 -9.04 9.46 3.86
C GLY A 13 -7.80 10.21 3.38
N GLY A 14 -7.72 11.45 2.98
CA GLY A 14 -6.50 12.10 2.45
C GLY A 14 -5.18 11.38 2.81
N GLU A 15 -4.45 11.85 3.81
CA GLU A 15 -3.39 11.06 4.47
C GLU A 15 -3.71 10.99 5.98
N PRO A 16 -4.04 9.79 6.53
CA PRO A 16 -4.45 9.66 7.92
C PRO A 16 -3.34 10.05 8.91
N LEU A 17 -2.08 9.84 8.57
CA LEU A 17 -0.94 10.17 9.44
C LEU A 17 -0.80 11.66 9.72
N LEU A 18 -1.41 12.55 8.94
CA LEU A 18 -1.51 13.98 9.29
C LEU A 18 -2.30 14.23 10.58
N ASN A 19 -3.07 13.24 11.03
CA ASN A 19 -3.88 13.30 12.25
C ASN A 19 -3.48 12.18 13.23
N ALA A 20 -2.19 11.79 13.26
CA ALA A 20 -1.72 10.65 14.07
C ALA A 20 -2.06 10.79 15.57
N ASP A 21 -1.95 11.99 16.13
CA ASP A 21 -2.29 12.22 17.55
C ASP A 21 -3.80 12.02 17.83
N PHE A 22 -4.67 12.41 16.91
CA PHE A 22 -6.11 12.12 17.01
C PHE A 22 -6.40 10.63 16.90
N ILE A 23 -5.76 9.97 15.94
CA ILE A 23 -5.89 8.51 15.74
C ILE A 23 -5.42 7.77 16.98
N LYS A 24 -4.30 8.16 17.56
CA LYS A 24 -3.78 7.58 18.81
C LYS A 24 -4.82 7.67 19.92
N ASN A 25 -5.30 8.85 20.23
CA ASN A 25 -6.29 9.08 21.29
C ASN A 25 -7.56 8.22 21.05
N PHE A 26 -8.01 8.12 19.81
CA PHE A 26 -9.15 7.28 19.46
C PHE A 26 -8.89 5.80 19.71
N LEU A 27 -7.71 5.29 19.31
CA LEU A 27 -7.36 3.88 19.45
C LEU A 27 -7.02 3.49 20.90
N GLU A 28 -6.57 4.44 21.73
CA GLU A 28 -6.42 4.26 23.18
C GLU A 28 -7.77 4.00 23.87
N GLU A 29 -8.85 4.65 23.37
CA GLU A 29 -10.20 4.47 23.92
C GLU A 29 -10.89 3.19 23.41
N TYR A 30 -10.60 2.80 22.14
CA TYR A 30 -11.29 1.70 21.49
C TYR A 30 -10.33 0.62 21.01
N THR A 31 -10.37 -0.56 21.62
CA THR A 31 -9.59 -1.72 21.17
C THR A 31 -10.21 -2.34 19.93
N LEU A 32 -9.65 -2.00 18.77
CA LEU A 32 -10.14 -2.40 17.46
C LEU A 32 -8.99 -2.97 16.61
N LYS A 33 -9.29 -3.96 15.78
CA LYS A 33 -8.35 -4.35 14.72
C LYS A 33 -8.35 -3.28 13.64
N CYS A 34 -7.20 -2.64 13.42
CA CYS A 34 -7.08 -1.53 12.46
C CYS A 34 -6.17 -1.88 11.29
N LEU A 35 -6.59 -1.43 10.10
CA LEU A 35 -5.78 -1.35 8.89
C LEU A 35 -5.44 0.12 8.62
N LEU A 36 -4.16 0.46 8.66
CA LEU A 36 -3.68 1.76 8.20
C LEU A 36 -3.52 1.75 6.68
N GLU A 37 -4.19 2.66 5.97
CA GLU A 37 -3.94 2.92 4.55
C GLU A 37 -3.24 4.28 4.42
N THR A 38 -1.96 4.27 4.07
CA THR A 38 -1.10 5.46 4.04
C THR A 38 -0.26 5.54 2.77
N ASN A 39 0.12 6.74 2.39
CA ASN A 39 1.13 6.98 1.34
C ASN A 39 2.59 6.80 1.86
N GLY A 40 2.77 6.44 3.13
CA GLY A 40 4.07 6.15 3.72
C GLY A 40 5.03 7.35 3.84
N SER A 41 4.57 8.57 3.57
CA SER A 41 5.44 9.75 3.53
C SER A 41 5.85 10.30 4.91
N LEU A 42 5.25 9.79 5.99
CA LEU A 42 5.40 10.29 7.36
C LEU A 42 5.81 9.17 8.34
N PRO A 43 7.01 8.57 8.22
CA PRO A 43 7.41 7.45 9.08
C PRO A 43 7.41 7.79 10.58
N SER A 44 7.79 9.00 10.97
CA SER A 44 7.77 9.43 12.38
C SER A 44 6.35 9.48 12.98
N GLU A 45 5.32 9.69 12.17
CA GLU A 45 3.95 9.69 12.64
C GLU A 45 3.41 8.26 12.86
N ILE A 46 3.97 7.26 12.14
CA ILE A 46 3.66 5.84 12.36
C ILE A 46 4.09 5.42 13.76
N GLU A 47 5.26 5.86 14.24
CA GLU A 47 5.77 5.54 15.57
C GLU A 47 4.77 5.87 16.69
N LYS A 48 3.92 6.89 16.50
CA LYS A 48 2.93 7.30 17.49
C LYS A 48 1.77 6.33 17.63
N ILE A 49 1.46 5.56 16.59
CA ILE A 49 0.23 4.74 16.50
C ILE A 49 0.50 3.25 16.24
N VAL A 50 1.75 2.86 16.03
CA VAL A 50 2.12 1.50 15.59
C VAL A 50 1.64 0.42 16.55
N ASP A 51 1.69 0.66 17.86
CA ASP A 51 1.23 -0.28 18.90
C ASP A 51 -0.27 -0.64 18.82
N TYR A 52 -1.05 0.17 18.12
CA TYR A 52 -2.50 0.00 17.95
C TYR A 52 -2.88 -0.60 16.60
N LEU A 53 -1.91 -0.78 15.70
CA LEU A 53 -2.16 -1.29 14.36
C LEU A 53 -2.15 -2.83 14.32
N THR A 54 -2.93 -3.40 13.42
CA THR A 54 -2.89 -4.84 13.11
C THR A 54 -2.40 -5.08 11.69
N TYR A 55 -2.81 -4.21 10.78
CA TYR A 55 -2.51 -4.29 9.35
C TYR A 55 -2.07 -2.93 8.82
N ALA A 56 -1.26 -2.93 7.78
CA ALA A 56 -0.90 -1.73 7.06
C ALA A 56 -0.82 -1.96 5.55
N SER A 57 -1.32 -0.98 4.79
CA SER A 57 -1.18 -0.85 3.36
C SER A 57 -0.38 0.42 3.06
N VAL A 58 0.81 0.28 2.49
CA VAL A 58 1.62 1.42 2.09
C VAL A 58 1.54 1.59 0.58
N ASP A 59 1.00 2.73 0.14
CA ASP A 59 0.75 3.06 -1.27
C ASP A 59 2.01 3.66 -1.91
N ILE A 60 2.77 2.83 -2.62
CA ILE A 60 3.99 3.23 -3.32
C ILE A 60 3.63 4.02 -4.58
N LYS A 61 4.16 5.23 -4.68
CA LYS A 61 3.96 6.09 -5.85
C LYS A 61 5.02 5.82 -6.92
N LEU A 62 4.55 5.70 -8.15
CA LEU A 62 5.46 5.61 -9.30
C LEU A 62 5.96 7.00 -9.72
N PRO A 63 7.14 7.12 -10.33
CA PRO A 63 7.66 8.41 -10.81
C PRO A 63 6.67 9.16 -11.69
N GLN A 64 5.99 8.46 -12.60
CA GLN A 64 5.01 9.04 -13.51
C GLN A 64 3.70 9.49 -12.87
N HIS A 65 3.47 9.21 -11.58
CA HIS A 65 2.28 9.70 -10.88
C HIS A 65 2.37 11.18 -10.52
N ASP A 66 3.54 11.82 -10.74
CA ASP A 66 3.81 13.25 -10.44
C ASP A 66 3.32 13.67 -9.03
N ALA A 67 3.37 12.71 -8.09
CA ALA A 67 2.83 12.91 -6.74
C ALA A 67 3.62 13.98 -5.95
N VAL A 68 4.92 14.09 -6.24
CA VAL A 68 5.86 15.04 -5.62
C VAL A 68 7.01 15.37 -6.57
N SER A 69 7.63 16.54 -6.39
CA SER A 69 8.80 16.97 -7.17
C SER A 69 10.08 16.17 -6.88
N ASP A 70 10.19 15.58 -5.69
CA ASP A 70 11.32 14.74 -5.25
C ASP A 70 10.81 13.32 -4.94
N TRP A 71 10.65 12.55 -6.01
CA TRP A 71 10.15 11.17 -5.92
C TRP A 71 11.12 10.25 -5.15
N GLU A 72 12.44 10.41 -5.33
CA GLU A 72 13.43 9.58 -4.63
C GLU A 72 13.33 9.73 -3.10
N ASN A 73 13.15 10.94 -2.62
CA ASN A 73 12.94 11.21 -1.20
C ASN A 73 11.61 10.61 -0.70
N LEU A 74 10.53 10.73 -1.47
CA LEU A 74 9.27 10.08 -1.13
C LEU A 74 9.45 8.57 -1.04
N PHE A 75 10.02 7.94 -2.07
CA PHE A 75 10.25 6.51 -2.10
C PHE A 75 11.10 6.02 -0.93
N HIS A 76 12.13 6.78 -0.55
CA HIS A 76 12.94 6.46 0.63
C HIS A 76 12.10 6.47 1.92
N ARG A 77 11.22 7.45 2.11
CA ARG A 77 10.30 7.52 3.26
C ARG A 77 9.28 6.39 3.26
N GLU A 78 8.75 6.03 2.09
CA GLU A 78 7.86 4.87 1.92
C GLU A 78 8.55 3.57 2.40
N LEU A 79 9.83 3.36 2.02
CA LEU A 79 10.61 2.21 2.48
C LEU A 79 10.91 2.25 3.99
N GLN A 80 11.19 3.43 4.55
CA GLN A 80 11.35 3.60 6.00
C GLN A 80 10.07 3.21 6.75
N SER A 81 8.92 3.69 6.28
CA SER A 81 7.60 3.35 6.84
C SER A 81 7.33 1.85 6.81
N ILE A 82 7.63 1.18 5.68
CA ILE A 82 7.46 -0.26 5.53
C ILE A 82 8.38 -1.02 6.51
N ASN A 83 9.65 -0.66 6.60
CA ASN A 83 10.59 -1.30 7.51
C ASN A 83 10.13 -1.18 8.97
N LEU A 84 9.73 0.02 9.40
CA LEU A 84 9.21 0.27 10.74
C LEU A 84 8.00 -0.62 11.05
N LEU A 85 7.00 -0.63 10.17
CA LEU A 85 5.79 -1.44 10.34
C LEU A 85 6.09 -2.95 10.44
N ILE A 86 6.98 -3.47 9.59
CA ILE A 86 7.37 -4.89 9.61
C ILE A 86 8.19 -5.22 10.86
N ASP A 87 9.07 -4.32 11.29
CA ASP A 87 9.90 -4.52 12.48
C ASP A 87 9.07 -4.58 13.77
N GLU A 88 8.01 -3.79 13.85
CA GLU A 88 7.02 -3.80 14.93
C GLU A 88 5.99 -4.94 14.79
N GLY A 89 6.13 -5.80 13.78
CA GLY A 89 5.30 -7.01 13.63
C GLY A 89 3.94 -6.76 13.00
N ILE A 90 3.71 -5.61 12.40
CA ILE A 90 2.47 -5.28 11.71
C ILE A 90 2.37 -6.06 10.40
N ASN A 91 1.23 -6.69 10.13
CA ASN A 91 0.96 -7.37 8.86
C ASN A 91 0.87 -6.34 7.73
N THR A 92 1.98 -6.14 7.04
CA THR A 92 2.15 -5.05 6.07
C THR A 92 2.20 -5.59 4.64
N TYR A 93 1.55 -4.88 3.72
CA TYR A 93 1.75 -5.04 2.29
C TYR A 93 1.98 -3.67 1.63
N CYS A 94 2.74 -3.66 0.54
CA CYS A 94 2.84 -2.48 -0.30
C CYS A 94 1.85 -2.57 -1.47
N LYS A 95 1.30 -1.44 -1.87
CA LYS A 95 0.33 -1.34 -2.96
C LYS A 95 0.87 -0.39 -4.04
N VAL A 96 0.74 -0.79 -5.28
CA VAL A 96 1.09 0.04 -6.44
C VAL A 96 -0.11 0.12 -7.36
N VAL A 97 -0.58 1.34 -7.64
CA VAL A 97 -1.60 1.57 -8.66
C VAL A 97 -0.92 1.55 -10.03
N VAL A 98 -1.44 0.71 -10.93
CA VAL A 98 -0.93 0.61 -12.31
C VAL A 98 -1.98 1.07 -13.32
N LEU A 99 -1.51 1.71 -14.38
CA LEU A 99 -2.33 2.18 -15.49
C LEU A 99 -2.13 1.27 -16.71
N PRO A 100 -3.04 1.24 -17.69
CA PRO A 100 -2.82 0.52 -18.95
C PRO A 100 -1.53 0.97 -19.68
N GLY A 101 -1.08 2.20 -19.43
CA GLY A 101 0.18 2.77 -19.94
C GLY A 101 1.44 2.36 -19.19
N THR A 102 1.34 1.85 -17.95
CA THR A 102 2.51 1.56 -17.10
C THR A 102 3.42 0.50 -17.74
N PRO A 103 4.72 0.78 -17.94
CA PRO A 103 5.68 -0.20 -18.45
C PRO A 103 5.90 -1.34 -17.45
N ALA A 104 5.97 -2.59 -17.93
CA ALA A 104 6.16 -3.75 -17.06
C ALA A 104 7.55 -3.77 -16.41
N ASP A 105 8.57 -3.36 -17.14
CA ASP A 105 9.95 -3.26 -16.68
C ASP A 105 10.13 -2.21 -15.58
N GLU A 106 9.36 -1.13 -15.60
CA GLU A 106 9.33 -0.15 -14.52
C GLU A 106 8.83 -0.78 -13.21
N ILE A 107 7.76 -1.57 -13.27
CA ILE A 107 7.24 -2.26 -12.08
C ILE A 107 8.23 -3.31 -11.57
N GLY A 108 8.90 -4.03 -12.46
CA GLY A 108 10.01 -4.92 -12.10
C GLY A 108 11.14 -4.18 -11.40
N TRP A 109 11.52 -3.01 -11.90
CA TRP A 109 12.53 -2.16 -11.28
C TRP A 109 12.10 -1.66 -9.89
N ILE A 110 10.87 -1.17 -9.72
CA ILE A 110 10.31 -0.78 -8.42
C ILE A 110 10.32 -1.95 -7.44
N ALA A 111 9.82 -3.13 -7.86
CA ALA A 111 9.81 -4.32 -7.01
C ALA A 111 11.23 -4.74 -6.57
N SER A 112 12.21 -4.64 -7.47
CA SER A 112 13.63 -4.87 -7.15
C SER A 112 14.15 -3.89 -6.11
N ARG A 113 13.83 -2.61 -6.24
CA ARG A 113 14.25 -1.57 -5.28
C ARG A 113 13.59 -1.78 -3.90
N ILE A 114 12.30 -2.14 -3.87
CA ILE A 114 11.60 -2.49 -2.61
C ILE A 114 12.29 -3.69 -1.95
N LYS A 115 12.58 -4.75 -2.71
CA LYS A 115 13.28 -5.93 -2.20
C LYS A 115 14.64 -5.59 -1.58
N GLN A 116 15.37 -4.67 -2.19
CA GLN A 116 16.70 -4.24 -1.70
C GLN A 116 16.60 -3.32 -0.48
N GLY A 117 15.60 -2.45 -0.44
CA GLY A 117 15.42 -1.44 0.61
C GLY A 117 14.66 -1.94 1.84
N VAL A 118 13.96 -3.08 1.75
CA VAL A 118 13.21 -3.68 2.87
C VAL A 118 13.96 -4.88 3.43
N GLN A 119 14.40 -4.78 4.70
CA GLN A 119 15.22 -5.81 5.35
C GLN A 119 14.54 -7.18 5.42
N LYS A 120 13.23 -7.22 5.68
CA LYS A 120 12.41 -8.43 5.76
C LYS A 120 11.46 -8.55 4.56
N SER A 121 11.95 -8.28 3.36
CA SER A 121 11.16 -8.23 2.12
C SER A 121 10.39 -9.52 1.81
N SER A 122 10.83 -10.67 2.29
CA SER A 122 10.10 -11.95 2.19
C SER A 122 8.76 -11.96 2.94
N LYS A 123 8.53 -11.00 3.82
CA LYS A 123 7.26 -10.82 4.55
C LYS A 123 6.37 -9.72 3.97
N LEU A 124 6.81 -9.09 2.86
CA LEU A 124 6.12 -7.98 2.24
C LEU A 124 5.48 -8.39 0.91
N PRO A 125 4.20 -8.74 0.88
CA PRO A 125 3.48 -8.90 -0.38
C PRO A 125 3.33 -7.55 -1.10
N MET A 126 3.38 -7.59 -2.44
CA MET A 126 3.10 -6.43 -3.29
C MET A 126 1.73 -6.60 -3.95
N VAL A 127 0.86 -5.64 -3.74
CA VAL A 127 -0.46 -5.59 -4.39
C VAL A 127 -0.38 -4.66 -5.59
N LEU A 128 -0.57 -5.21 -6.78
CA LEU A 128 -0.78 -4.45 -8.00
C LEU A 128 -2.27 -4.14 -8.14
N GLN A 129 -2.61 -2.88 -8.13
CA GLN A 129 -3.99 -2.42 -8.23
C GLN A 129 -4.23 -1.77 -9.59
N PRO A 130 -4.91 -2.44 -10.55
CA PRO A 130 -5.27 -1.80 -11.79
C PRO A 130 -6.21 -0.62 -11.53
N ALA A 131 -5.88 0.54 -12.10
CA ALA A 131 -6.69 1.74 -11.97
C ALA A 131 -8.07 1.53 -12.61
N SER A 132 -9.07 2.20 -12.04
CA SER A 132 -10.42 2.26 -12.62
C SER A 132 -10.50 3.40 -13.65
N PRO A 133 -11.36 3.25 -14.69
CA PRO A 133 -12.30 2.14 -14.89
C PRO A 133 -11.62 0.87 -15.43
N LEU A 134 -12.14 -0.31 -15.08
CA LEU A 134 -11.56 -1.59 -15.53
C LEU A 134 -11.76 -1.84 -17.02
N GLU A 135 -12.69 -1.14 -17.65
CA GLU A 135 -12.93 -1.17 -19.09
C GLU A 135 -11.70 -0.77 -19.89
N ASP A 136 -10.85 0.11 -19.35
CA ASP A 136 -9.60 0.54 -19.97
C ASP A 136 -8.59 -0.62 -20.11
N TRP A 137 -8.81 -1.70 -19.35
CA TRP A 137 -7.99 -2.92 -19.38
C TRP A 137 -8.52 -3.99 -20.33
N ALA A 138 -9.70 -3.80 -20.94
CA ALA A 138 -10.38 -4.81 -21.76
C ALA A 138 -9.52 -5.37 -22.90
N TYR A 139 -8.59 -4.57 -23.43
CA TYR A 139 -7.67 -4.96 -24.49
C TYR A 139 -6.20 -5.06 -24.02
N CYS A 140 -5.96 -5.00 -22.72
CA CYS A 140 -4.64 -4.95 -22.11
C CYS A 140 -4.41 -6.04 -21.04
N GLN A 141 -5.24 -7.08 -20.97
CA GLN A 141 -5.13 -8.11 -19.92
C GLN A 141 -3.75 -8.81 -19.91
N SER A 142 -3.21 -9.11 -21.09
CA SER A 142 -1.87 -9.69 -21.21
C SER A 142 -0.78 -8.77 -20.66
N LYS A 143 -0.99 -7.45 -20.73
CA LYS A 143 -0.07 -6.47 -20.16
C LYS A 143 -0.11 -6.48 -18.63
N LEU A 144 -1.29 -6.59 -18.03
CA LEU A 144 -1.43 -6.70 -16.57
C LEU A 144 -0.73 -7.95 -16.05
N LEU A 145 -0.87 -9.09 -16.74
CA LEU A 145 -0.15 -10.32 -16.41
C LEU A 145 1.36 -10.12 -16.50
N ARG A 146 1.84 -9.48 -17.56
CA ARG A 146 3.27 -9.19 -17.73
C ARG A 146 3.81 -8.27 -16.64
N ILE A 147 3.06 -7.26 -16.23
CA ILE A 147 3.39 -6.38 -15.09
C ILE A 147 3.54 -7.23 -13.81
N SER A 148 2.59 -8.14 -13.57
CA SER A 148 2.63 -9.06 -12.43
C SER A 148 3.83 -10.00 -12.48
N GLU A 149 4.16 -10.55 -13.65
CA GLU A 149 5.33 -11.42 -13.86
C GLU A 149 6.64 -10.68 -13.57
N GLU A 150 6.80 -9.43 -14.06
CA GLU A 150 8.02 -8.65 -13.81
C GLU A 150 8.22 -8.35 -12.32
N ALA A 151 7.16 -7.94 -11.61
CA ALA A 151 7.21 -7.74 -10.17
C ALA A 151 7.48 -9.05 -9.41
N GLY A 152 6.86 -10.15 -9.86
CA GLY A 152 6.96 -11.48 -9.26
C GLY A 152 8.36 -12.09 -9.27
N LYS A 153 9.29 -11.56 -10.09
CA LYS A 153 10.72 -11.92 -10.03
C LYS A 153 11.40 -11.49 -8.73
N HIS A 154 10.78 -10.57 -7.99
CA HIS A 154 11.39 -9.92 -6.83
C HIS A 154 10.61 -10.10 -5.53
N LEU A 155 9.28 -10.03 -5.58
CA LEU A 155 8.37 -10.05 -4.42
C LEU A 155 7.22 -11.03 -4.69
N ASP A 156 6.52 -11.44 -3.62
CA ASP A 156 5.23 -12.10 -3.74
C ASP A 156 4.19 -11.09 -4.21
N VAL A 157 3.48 -11.39 -5.30
CA VAL A 157 2.60 -10.43 -5.98
C VAL A 157 1.15 -10.90 -6.00
N LEU A 158 0.25 -9.99 -5.69
CA LEU A 158 -1.20 -10.13 -5.82
C LEU A 158 -1.71 -9.04 -6.77
N THR A 159 -2.60 -9.39 -7.68
CA THR A 159 -3.27 -8.40 -8.54
C THR A 159 -4.72 -8.28 -8.10
N ILE A 160 -5.08 -7.13 -7.51
CA ILE A 160 -6.40 -6.93 -6.88
C ILE A 160 -7.03 -5.64 -7.41
N PRO A 161 -8.19 -5.70 -8.11
CA PRO A 161 -8.89 -4.50 -8.56
C PRO A 161 -9.53 -3.75 -7.39
N GLN A 162 -9.96 -2.49 -7.63
CA GLN A 162 -10.76 -1.72 -6.68
C GLN A 162 -12.17 -2.30 -6.60
N VAL A 163 -12.38 -3.26 -5.70
CA VAL A 163 -13.63 -4.03 -5.58
C VAL A 163 -14.84 -3.13 -5.35
N HIS A 164 -14.72 -2.07 -4.53
CA HIS A 164 -15.81 -1.13 -4.28
C HIS A 164 -16.27 -0.41 -5.56
N LYS A 165 -15.35 -0.08 -6.48
CA LYS A 165 -15.69 0.51 -7.78
C LYS A 165 -16.30 -0.52 -8.72
N LEU A 166 -15.76 -1.74 -8.72
CA LEU A 166 -16.29 -2.85 -9.51
C LEU A 166 -17.76 -3.19 -9.12
N LEU A 167 -18.07 -3.11 -7.83
CA LEU A 167 -19.42 -3.39 -7.30
C LEU A 167 -20.28 -2.14 -7.19
N HIS A 168 -19.84 -0.99 -7.70
CA HIS A 168 -20.54 0.30 -7.61
C HIS A 168 -20.93 0.68 -6.17
N LEU A 169 -20.14 0.27 -5.16
CA LEU A 169 -20.30 0.66 -3.77
C LEU A 169 -19.80 2.10 -3.56
N ARG A 170 -20.51 2.85 -2.72
CA ARG A 170 -20.13 4.22 -2.33
C ARG A 170 -19.40 4.20 -0.99
#